data_5a9ac07abd664409556f3461ba062c4c
#
_entry.id   5a9ac07abd664409556f3461ba062c4c
#
_cell.length_a   1.000
_cell.length_b   1.000
_cell.length_c   1.000
_cell.angle_alpha   90.00
_cell.angle_beta   90.00
_cell.angle_gamma   90.00
#
_symmetry.space_group_name_H-M   'P 1'
#
loop_
_entity.id
_entity.type
_entity.pdbx_description
1 polymer ?
#
loop_
_entity_poly.entity_id
_entity_poly.type
_entity_poly.pdbx_seq_one_letter_code
_entity_poly.pdbx_strand_id
1 'polypeptide(L)'
;RYQWHIQRLTDSTSRVRVDIQDTEHSLLNKIKVPFSDTDFEKRSRKTVTDFISLLNEHVGSFKVRVVGKDSLAATFCACVSVKSSQAEKAGGMMANYLNLTSVIQDYGLKENGFPFVEVTDWKQEMDSIAYDFCYPVVYSDTLPKVKGVTYRKTTAITGLKAIYNGNYITSDRAWYA
;
A
#
# COMPACT_ATOMS: atom_id res chain seq x y z
N ARG A 1 -24.17 17.26 5.15
CA ARG A 1 -23.88 15.97 4.53
C ARG A 1 -22.97 16.19 3.32
N TYR A 2 -21.91 15.36 3.17
CA TYR A 2 -21.01 15.34 2.02
C TYR A 2 -21.24 14.07 1.23
N GLN A 3 -21.37 14.18 -0.09
CA GLN A 3 -21.45 13.04 -0.99
C GLN A 3 -20.34 13.18 -2.04
N TRP A 4 -19.42 12.23 -2.04
CA TRP A 4 -18.25 12.22 -2.92
C TRP A 4 -18.49 11.34 -4.13
N HIS A 5 -18.18 11.85 -5.30
CA HIS A 5 -18.24 11.13 -6.57
C HIS A 5 -16.83 11.13 -7.15
N ILE A 6 -16.27 9.95 -7.34
CA ILE A 6 -14.95 9.77 -7.91
C ILE A 6 -15.10 9.06 -9.25
N GLN A 7 -14.62 9.68 -10.30
CA GLN A 7 -14.64 9.14 -11.66
C GLN A 7 -13.22 9.05 -12.21
N ARG A 8 -12.78 7.86 -12.58
CA ARG A 8 -11.53 7.68 -13.30
C ARG A 8 -11.66 8.29 -14.69
N LEU A 9 -10.71 9.12 -15.11
CA LEU A 9 -10.65 9.73 -16.44
C LEU A 9 -9.58 9.06 -17.31
N THR A 10 -8.39 8.84 -16.73
CA THR A 10 -7.26 8.14 -17.37
C THR A 10 -6.60 7.22 -16.34
N ASP A 11 -5.50 6.56 -16.71
CA ASP A 11 -4.72 5.74 -15.78
C ASP A 11 -4.04 6.56 -14.67
N SER A 12 -3.85 7.86 -14.89
CA SER A 12 -3.16 8.76 -13.95
C SER A 12 -4.03 9.90 -13.43
N THR A 13 -5.26 10.05 -13.90
CA THR A 13 -6.13 11.17 -13.51
C THR A 13 -7.53 10.71 -13.14
N SER A 14 -8.09 11.34 -12.13
CA SER A 14 -9.47 11.16 -11.69
C SER A 14 -10.16 12.49 -11.48
N ARG A 15 -11.46 12.53 -11.71
CA ARG A 15 -12.31 13.66 -11.36
C ARG A 15 -12.97 13.38 -10.01
N VAL A 16 -12.83 14.32 -9.09
CA VAL A 16 -13.52 14.27 -7.81
C VAL A 16 -14.56 15.39 -7.79
N ARG A 17 -15.80 15.03 -7.54
CA ARG A 17 -16.91 15.95 -7.29
C ARG A 17 -17.44 15.71 -5.90
N VAL A 18 -17.71 16.76 -5.16
CA VAL A 18 -18.37 16.69 -3.87
C VAL A 18 -19.65 17.49 -3.89
N ASP A 19 -20.76 16.85 -3.58
CA ASP A 19 -22.05 17.49 -3.38
C ASP A 19 -22.23 17.68 -1.86
N ILE A 20 -22.47 18.94 -1.46
CA ILE A 20 -22.54 19.34 -0.06
C ILE A 20 -23.92 19.86 0.24
N GLN A 21 -24.60 19.25 1.21
CA GLN A 21 -25.95 19.61 1.59
C GLN A 21 -26.04 19.95 3.08
N ASP A 22 -26.60 21.12 3.39
CA ASP A 22 -26.96 21.46 4.76
C ASP A 22 -28.25 20.73 5.14
N THR A 23 -28.16 19.90 6.17
CA THR A 23 -29.28 19.10 6.68
C THR A 23 -29.89 19.68 7.97
N GLU A 24 -29.22 20.66 8.60
CA GLU A 24 -29.62 21.16 9.91
C GLU A 24 -30.32 22.53 9.82
N HIS A 25 -29.88 23.42 8.93
CA HIS A 25 -30.34 24.82 8.88
C HIS A 25 -30.70 25.28 7.45
N SER A 26 -31.31 24.41 6.67
CA SER A 26 -31.52 24.60 5.23
C SER A 26 -32.36 25.85 4.86
N LEU A 27 -33.34 26.25 5.67
CA LEU A 27 -34.22 27.38 5.39
C LEU A 27 -33.53 28.73 5.67
N LEU A 28 -32.82 28.86 6.80
CA LEU A 28 -32.11 30.08 7.18
C LEU A 28 -30.95 30.37 6.22
N ASN A 29 -30.22 29.32 5.82
CA ASN A 29 -29.13 29.46 4.86
C ASN A 29 -29.62 29.84 3.46
N LYS A 30 -30.75 29.34 2.99
CA LYS A 30 -31.34 29.72 1.71
C LYS A 30 -31.70 31.20 1.61
N ILE A 31 -32.11 31.82 2.74
CA ILE A 31 -32.46 33.23 2.80
C ILE A 31 -31.17 34.11 2.85
N LYS A 32 -30.10 33.66 3.46
CA LYS A 32 -28.84 34.39 3.63
C LYS A 32 -27.89 34.35 2.44
N VAL A 33 -27.91 33.26 1.66
CA VAL A 33 -27.01 33.01 0.51
C VAL A 33 -26.88 34.17 -0.46
N PRO A 34 -27.94 34.93 -0.82
CA PRO A 34 -27.80 36.05 -1.75
C PRO A 34 -27.06 37.28 -1.18
N PHE A 35 -26.84 37.34 0.14
CA PHE A 35 -26.37 38.54 0.81
C PHE A 35 -25.07 38.39 1.60
N SER A 36 -24.67 37.17 1.95
CA SER A 36 -23.43 36.90 2.67
C SER A 36 -23.06 35.44 2.64
N ASP A 37 -21.74 35.16 2.72
CA ASP A 37 -21.24 33.78 2.96
C ASP A 37 -21.80 33.26 4.28
N THR A 38 -22.51 32.14 4.21
CA THR A 38 -23.05 31.48 5.40
C THR A 38 -21.96 30.71 6.14
N ASP A 39 -22.17 30.42 7.43
CA ASP A 39 -21.25 29.61 8.21
C ASP A 39 -21.14 28.18 7.64
N PHE A 40 -22.21 27.67 7.03
CA PHE A 40 -22.21 26.45 6.28
C PHE A 40 -21.27 26.49 5.09
N GLU A 41 -21.32 27.54 4.29
CA GLU A 41 -20.46 27.73 3.11
C GLU A 41 -18.98 27.84 3.51
N LYS A 42 -18.68 28.64 4.53
CA LYS A 42 -17.31 28.80 5.06
C LYS A 42 -16.74 27.47 5.55
N ARG A 43 -17.51 26.70 6.34
CA ARG A 43 -17.11 25.37 6.83
C ARG A 43 -16.92 24.39 5.70
N SER A 44 -17.84 24.40 4.73
CA SER A 44 -17.76 23.49 3.57
C SER A 44 -16.55 23.79 2.72
N ARG A 45 -16.29 25.06 2.42
CA ARG A 45 -15.10 25.52 1.68
C ARG A 45 -13.80 25.12 2.41
N LYS A 46 -13.75 25.37 3.73
CA LYS A 46 -12.61 24.94 4.55
C LYS A 46 -12.37 23.44 4.46
N THR A 47 -13.41 22.61 4.64
CA THR A 47 -13.29 21.14 4.58
C THR A 47 -12.75 20.67 3.23
N VAL A 48 -13.24 21.24 2.12
CA VAL A 48 -12.76 20.88 0.77
C VAL A 48 -11.31 21.35 0.57
N THR A 49 -10.95 22.53 1.05
CA THR A 49 -9.58 23.06 0.95
C THR A 49 -8.60 22.20 1.77
N ASP A 50 -8.97 21.87 3.01
CA ASP A 50 -8.16 20.99 3.87
C ASP A 50 -7.96 19.61 3.22
N PHE A 51 -9.02 19.05 2.62
CA PHE A 51 -8.93 17.79 1.87
C PHE A 51 -7.98 17.88 0.67
N ILE A 52 -8.07 18.96 -0.13
CA ILE A 52 -7.17 19.17 -1.27
C ILE A 52 -5.72 19.31 -0.80
N SER A 53 -5.48 20.02 0.30
CA SER A 53 -4.13 20.18 0.87
C SER A 53 -3.55 18.86 1.33
N LEU A 54 -4.31 18.06 2.07
CA LEU A 54 -3.90 16.72 2.50
C LEU A 54 -3.66 15.77 1.31
N LEU A 55 -4.50 15.84 0.29
CA LEU A 55 -4.33 15.05 -0.93
C LEU A 55 -3.04 15.42 -1.67
N ASN A 56 -2.76 16.72 -1.83
CA ASN A 56 -1.54 17.19 -2.47
C ASN A 56 -0.28 16.81 -1.69
N GLU A 57 -0.30 16.94 -0.36
CA GLU A 57 0.78 16.47 0.50
C GLU A 57 1.00 14.97 0.33
N HIS A 58 -0.08 14.19 0.35
CA HIS A 58 0.00 12.76 0.18
C HIS A 58 0.53 12.35 -1.20
N VAL A 59 0.08 13.00 -2.28
CA VAL A 59 0.58 12.75 -3.65
C VAL A 59 2.05 13.17 -3.78
N GLY A 60 2.46 14.25 -3.14
CA GLY A 60 3.85 14.73 -3.12
C GLY A 60 4.79 13.90 -2.24
N SER A 61 4.27 13.06 -1.34
CA SER A 61 5.05 12.31 -0.35
C SER A 61 5.73 11.05 -0.90
N PHE A 62 5.51 10.69 -2.16
CA PHE A 62 6.14 9.53 -2.78
C PHE A 62 6.71 9.84 -4.17
N LYS A 63 7.70 9.04 -4.55
CA LYS A 63 8.31 9.12 -5.88
C LYS A 63 8.52 7.71 -6.42
N VAL A 64 8.09 7.48 -7.67
CA VAL A 64 8.36 6.25 -8.41
C VAL A 64 9.34 6.56 -9.54
N ARG A 65 10.34 5.72 -9.71
CA ARG A 65 11.27 5.77 -10.82
C ARG A 65 11.35 4.42 -11.51
N VAL A 66 10.86 4.33 -12.73
CA VAL A 66 11.01 3.15 -13.58
C VAL A 66 12.47 3.06 -14.03
N VAL A 67 13.10 1.93 -13.76
CA VAL A 67 14.52 1.67 -14.11
C VAL A 67 14.62 1.00 -15.48
N GLY A 68 13.65 0.14 -15.81
CA GLY A 68 13.63 -0.66 -17.03
C GLY A 68 13.76 -2.16 -16.74
N LYS A 69 14.21 -2.94 -17.72
CA LYS A 69 14.43 -4.38 -17.56
C LYS A 69 15.55 -4.64 -16.55
N ASP A 70 15.30 -5.56 -15.63
CA ASP A 70 16.28 -6.06 -14.67
C ASP A 70 16.02 -7.55 -14.40
N SER A 71 16.97 -8.23 -13.80
CA SER A 71 16.89 -9.66 -13.50
C SER A 71 17.14 -9.89 -12.02
N LEU A 72 16.32 -10.76 -11.41
CA LEU A 72 16.54 -11.29 -10.07
C LEU A 72 17.02 -12.73 -10.15
N ALA A 73 18.14 -13.01 -9.53
CA ALA A 73 18.66 -14.36 -9.42
C ALA A 73 17.81 -15.19 -8.47
N ALA A 74 17.74 -16.50 -8.73
CA ALA A 74 17.12 -17.44 -7.80
C ALA A 74 17.87 -17.42 -6.47
N THR A 75 17.13 -17.32 -5.36
CA THR A 75 17.70 -17.32 -4.02
C THR A 75 16.97 -18.32 -3.12
N PHE A 76 17.67 -18.87 -2.13
CA PHE A 76 17.07 -19.77 -1.15
C PHE A 76 16.57 -18.97 0.05
N CYS A 77 15.33 -19.22 0.51
CA CYS A 77 14.66 -18.41 1.49
C CYS A 77 13.86 -19.23 2.50
N ALA A 78 13.71 -18.67 3.70
CA ALA A 78 12.64 -19.01 4.63
C ALA A 78 11.45 -18.08 4.34
N CYS A 79 10.26 -18.61 4.14
CA CYS A 79 9.07 -17.87 3.72
C CYS A 79 7.86 -18.17 4.61
N VAL A 80 6.98 -17.16 4.76
CA VAL A 80 5.67 -17.28 5.39
C VAL A 80 4.63 -16.79 4.40
N SER A 81 3.62 -17.62 4.11
CA SER A 81 2.50 -17.23 3.24
C SER A 81 1.47 -16.44 4.03
N VAL A 82 1.04 -15.32 3.47
CA VAL A 82 0.10 -14.37 4.08
C VAL A 82 -1.01 -14.04 3.09
N LYS A 83 -2.22 -13.89 3.62
CA LYS A 83 -3.35 -13.32 2.89
C LYS A 83 -3.98 -12.24 3.75
N SER A 84 -4.15 -11.04 3.20
CA SER A 84 -4.67 -9.88 3.93
C SER A 84 -5.40 -8.90 3.00
N SER A 85 -5.94 -7.85 3.55
CA SER A 85 -6.29 -6.66 2.78
C SER A 85 -5.02 -5.88 2.38
N GLN A 86 -5.14 -4.98 1.40
CA GLN A 86 -4.03 -4.11 0.99
C GLN A 86 -3.57 -3.20 2.15
N ALA A 87 -4.51 -2.71 2.96
CA ALA A 87 -4.20 -1.85 4.11
C ALA A 87 -3.43 -2.59 5.21
N GLU A 88 -3.72 -3.87 5.42
CA GLU A 88 -3.08 -4.70 6.45
C GLU A 88 -1.73 -5.29 6.01
N LYS A 89 -1.40 -5.24 4.71
CA LYS A 89 -0.17 -5.80 4.14
C LYS A 89 1.08 -5.37 4.93
N ALA A 90 1.22 -4.08 5.18
CA ALA A 90 2.40 -3.54 5.87
C ALA A 90 2.53 -4.08 7.30
N GLY A 91 1.42 -4.16 8.05
CA GLY A 91 1.40 -4.75 9.39
C GLY A 91 1.77 -6.24 9.39
N GLY A 92 1.21 -7.00 8.44
CA GLY A 92 1.53 -8.42 8.25
C GLY A 92 3.02 -8.64 7.93
N MET A 93 3.61 -7.78 7.11
CA MET A 93 5.04 -7.85 6.80
C MET A 93 5.92 -7.56 8.01
N MET A 94 5.58 -6.55 8.81
CA MET A 94 6.35 -6.23 10.03
C MET A 94 6.29 -7.38 11.04
N ALA A 95 5.12 -7.99 11.23
CA ALA A 95 4.97 -9.14 12.11
C ALA A 95 5.80 -10.34 11.64
N ASN A 96 5.78 -10.63 10.33
CA ASN A 96 6.53 -11.74 9.76
C ASN A 96 8.04 -11.46 9.67
N TYR A 97 8.46 -10.19 9.55
CA TYR A 97 9.85 -9.82 9.68
C TYR A 97 10.40 -10.22 11.06
N LEU A 98 9.71 -9.85 12.14
CA LEU A 98 10.10 -10.21 13.50
C LEU A 98 10.11 -11.72 13.70
N ASN A 99 9.06 -12.41 13.21
CA ASN A 99 8.96 -13.86 13.30
C ASN A 99 10.14 -14.58 12.61
N LEU A 100 10.40 -14.25 11.34
CA LEU A 100 11.49 -14.88 10.59
C LEU A 100 12.88 -14.51 11.15
N THR A 101 13.05 -13.29 11.63
CA THR A 101 14.31 -12.89 12.29
C THR A 101 14.56 -13.72 13.56
N SER A 102 13.52 -13.95 14.39
CA SER A 102 13.66 -14.85 15.56
C SER A 102 14.03 -16.26 15.12
N VAL A 103 13.35 -16.82 14.11
CA VAL A 103 13.67 -18.16 13.59
C VAL A 103 15.14 -18.24 13.12
N ILE A 104 15.60 -17.24 12.38
CA ILE A 104 16.98 -17.18 11.89
C ILE A 104 17.97 -17.15 13.05
N GLN A 105 17.72 -16.35 14.09
CA GLN A 105 18.57 -16.23 15.26
C GLN A 105 18.55 -17.48 16.14
N ASP A 106 17.36 -17.97 16.47
CA ASP A 106 17.17 -19.11 17.38
C ASP A 106 17.78 -20.40 16.84
N TYR A 107 17.78 -20.58 15.52
CA TYR A 107 18.31 -21.76 14.85
C TYR A 107 19.68 -21.52 14.17
N GLY A 108 20.27 -20.35 14.34
CA GLY A 108 21.60 -20.03 13.80
C GLY A 108 21.68 -20.09 12.28
N LEU A 109 20.57 -19.78 11.57
CA LEU A 109 20.56 -19.73 10.12
C LEU A 109 21.39 -18.54 9.63
N LYS A 110 22.13 -18.72 8.55
CA LYS A 110 22.96 -17.64 8.00
C LYS A 110 22.12 -16.84 6.98
N GLU A 111 22.00 -15.54 7.23
CA GLU A 111 21.33 -14.61 6.31
C GLU A 111 22.08 -14.49 4.98
N ASN A 112 21.34 -14.31 3.88
CA ASN A 112 21.87 -14.21 2.52
C ASN A 112 21.16 -13.12 1.70
N GLY A 113 20.90 -11.97 2.30
CA GLY A 113 20.27 -10.82 1.63
C GLY A 113 19.16 -10.17 2.44
N PHE A 114 18.43 -9.29 1.80
CA PHE A 114 17.31 -8.56 2.42
C PHE A 114 16.00 -9.29 2.25
N PRO A 115 15.07 -9.20 3.22
CA PRO A 115 13.73 -9.74 3.08
C PRO A 115 12.97 -9.07 1.94
N PHE A 116 12.06 -9.82 1.34
CA PHE A 116 11.24 -9.36 0.23
C PHE A 116 9.84 -9.99 0.28
N VAL A 117 8.96 -9.46 -0.55
CA VAL A 117 7.61 -9.97 -0.76
C VAL A 117 7.50 -10.48 -2.19
N GLU A 118 6.99 -11.69 -2.33
CA GLU A 118 6.55 -12.24 -3.60
C GLU A 118 5.01 -12.27 -3.62
N VAL A 119 4.39 -11.39 -4.40
CA VAL A 119 2.93 -11.35 -4.54
C VAL A 119 2.50 -12.53 -5.40
N THR A 120 1.67 -13.41 -4.84
CA THR A 120 1.18 -14.63 -5.50
C THR A 120 -0.22 -14.46 -6.10
N ASP A 121 -1.06 -13.60 -5.51
CA ASP A 121 -2.38 -13.26 -6.02
C ASP A 121 -2.78 -11.85 -5.56
N TRP A 122 -3.39 -11.07 -6.44
CA TRP A 122 -3.85 -9.73 -6.08
C TRP A 122 -5.19 -9.42 -6.75
N LYS A 123 -6.25 -9.46 -5.93
CA LYS A 123 -7.62 -9.14 -6.34
C LYS A 123 -8.00 -7.76 -5.87
N GLN A 124 -7.68 -6.75 -6.67
CA GLN A 124 -7.88 -5.34 -6.33
C GLN A 124 -9.34 -5.00 -6.03
N GLU A 125 -10.29 -5.53 -6.81
CA GLU A 125 -11.73 -5.31 -6.64
C GLU A 125 -12.26 -5.87 -5.31
N MET A 126 -11.59 -6.87 -4.74
CA MET A 126 -11.97 -7.54 -3.49
C MET A 126 -11.12 -7.09 -2.31
N ASP A 127 -10.25 -6.10 -2.47
CA ASP A 127 -9.25 -5.67 -1.48
C ASP A 127 -8.51 -6.86 -0.85
N SER A 128 -8.07 -7.82 -1.67
CA SER A 128 -7.42 -9.04 -1.20
C SER A 128 -6.09 -9.23 -1.90
N ILE A 129 -5.02 -9.38 -1.11
CA ILE A 129 -3.68 -9.69 -1.58
C ILE A 129 -3.15 -10.94 -0.87
N ALA A 130 -2.59 -11.87 -1.65
CA ALA A 130 -1.84 -13.01 -1.14
C ALA A 130 -0.38 -12.87 -1.55
N TYR A 131 0.50 -13.12 -0.61
CA TYR A 131 1.94 -13.01 -0.82
C TYR A 131 2.72 -13.92 0.08
N ASP A 132 3.94 -14.26 -0.33
CA ASP A 132 4.94 -14.87 0.51
C ASP A 132 5.89 -13.77 1.01
N PHE A 133 6.00 -13.62 2.32
CA PHE A 133 7.06 -12.84 2.94
C PHE A 133 8.26 -13.74 3.13
N CYS A 134 9.37 -13.43 2.47
CA CYS A 134 10.55 -14.29 2.40
C CYS A 134 11.79 -13.59 2.94
N TYR A 135 12.59 -14.32 3.70
CA TYR A 135 13.91 -13.90 4.15
C TYR A 135 14.98 -14.80 3.52
N PRO A 136 15.91 -14.26 2.72
CA PRO A 136 16.96 -15.03 2.10
C PRO A 136 17.92 -15.62 3.15
N VAL A 137 18.18 -16.90 3.06
CA VAL A 137 19.12 -17.62 3.93
C VAL A 137 20.03 -18.52 3.11
N VAL A 138 21.19 -18.82 3.65
CA VAL A 138 22.10 -19.81 3.05
C VAL A 138 21.47 -21.20 3.19
N TYR A 139 21.46 -21.96 2.09
CA TYR A 139 20.99 -23.35 2.14
C TYR A 139 21.78 -24.19 3.14
N SER A 140 21.07 -25.04 3.89
CA SER A 140 21.63 -26.04 4.78
C SER A 140 20.84 -27.33 4.67
N ASP A 141 21.51 -28.47 4.79
CA ASP A 141 20.85 -29.77 4.81
C ASP A 141 20.05 -30.01 6.10
N THR A 142 20.33 -29.21 7.15
CA THR A 142 19.69 -29.29 8.47
C THR A 142 18.84 -28.05 8.74
N LEU A 143 17.67 -27.97 8.05
CA LEU A 143 16.74 -26.87 8.27
C LEU A 143 15.73 -27.18 9.39
N PRO A 144 15.46 -26.25 10.29
CA PRO A 144 14.51 -26.47 11.37
C PRO A 144 13.07 -26.54 10.84
N LYS A 145 12.26 -27.45 11.42
CA LYS A 145 10.82 -27.47 11.13
C LYS A 145 10.09 -26.50 12.04
N VAL A 146 9.75 -25.34 11.50
CA VAL A 146 9.00 -24.30 12.21
C VAL A 146 7.60 -24.19 11.63
N LYS A 147 6.58 -24.19 12.49
CA LYS A 147 5.18 -24.08 12.04
C LYS A 147 4.96 -22.77 11.29
N GLY A 148 4.39 -22.85 10.10
CA GLY A 148 4.09 -21.70 9.24
C GLY A 148 5.29 -21.19 8.43
N VAL A 149 6.49 -21.73 8.60
CA VAL A 149 7.67 -21.39 7.80
C VAL A 149 7.93 -22.49 6.78
N THR A 150 8.12 -22.10 5.52
CA THR A 150 8.52 -22.94 4.41
C THR A 150 9.89 -22.53 3.89
N TYR A 151 10.71 -23.51 3.52
CA TYR A 151 12.01 -23.24 2.91
C TYR A 151 11.96 -23.60 1.44
N ARG A 152 12.31 -22.66 0.58
CA ARG A 152 12.28 -22.87 -0.87
C ARG A 152 13.29 -22.02 -1.61
N LYS A 153 13.65 -22.44 -2.80
CA LYS A 153 14.41 -21.64 -3.75
C LYS A 153 13.43 -20.90 -4.65
N THR A 154 13.60 -19.58 -4.78
CA THR A 154 12.82 -18.78 -5.74
C THR A 154 13.25 -19.09 -7.17
N THR A 155 12.41 -18.74 -8.14
CA THR A 155 12.76 -18.82 -9.55
C THR A 155 13.50 -17.56 -9.97
N ALA A 156 14.53 -17.69 -10.81
CA ALA A 156 15.14 -16.54 -11.47
C ALA A 156 14.12 -15.91 -12.42
N ILE A 157 13.94 -14.60 -12.33
CA ILE A 157 12.99 -13.86 -13.17
C ILE A 157 13.65 -12.68 -13.85
N THR A 158 13.14 -12.31 -15.03
CA THR A 158 13.44 -11.06 -15.70
C THR A 158 12.15 -10.27 -15.86
N GLY A 159 12.17 -9.00 -15.48
CA GLY A 159 10.97 -8.17 -15.46
C GLY A 159 11.29 -6.69 -15.52
N LEU A 160 10.26 -5.88 -15.35
CA LEU A 160 10.41 -4.43 -15.17
C LEU A 160 10.73 -4.13 -13.71
N LYS A 161 11.70 -3.24 -13.50
CA LYS A 161 12.08 -2.73 -12.19
C LYS A 161 11.65 -1.30 -12.02
N ALA A 162 10.97 -1.01 -10.94
CA ALA A 162 10.71 0.33 -10.46
C ALA A 162 11.24 0.49 -9.03
N ILE A 163 11.67 1.71 -8.69
CA ILE A 163 12.07 2.08 -7.34
C ILE A 163 11.01 3.01 -6.77
N TYR A 164 10.45 2.64 -5.66
CA TYR A 164 9.50 3.43 -4.90
C TYR A 164 10.19 4.05 -3.68
N ASN A 165 10.03 5.36 -3.52
CA ASN A 165 10.45 6.10 -2.33
C ASN A 165 9.21 6.76 -1.73
N GLY A 166 8.83 6.37 -0.54
CA GLY A 166 7.63 6.86 0.13
C GLY A 166 7.21 5.95 1.28
N ASN A 167 6.00 6.17 1.78
CA ASN A 167 5.45 5.33 2.82
C ASN A 167 5.19 3.91 2.28
N TYR A 168 5.68 2.91 2.99
CA TYR A 168 5.57 1.51 2.60
C TYR A 168 4.12 1.01 2.41
N ILE A 169 3.18 1.56 3.17
CA ILE A 169 1.74 1.24 3.04
C ILE A 169 1.24 1.49 1.61
N THR A 170 1.75 2.53 0.95
CA THR A 170 1.35 2.96 -0.39
C THR A 170 2.32 2.53 -1.49
N SER A 171 3.17 1.54 -1.23
CA SER A 171 4.18 1.05 -2.19
C SER A 171 3.58 0.38 -3.45
N ASP A 172 2.32 -0.06 -3.37
CA ASP A 172 1.54 -0.56 -4.51
C ASP A 172 1.40 0.45 -5.66
N ARG A 173 1.56 1.74 -5.37
CA ARG A 173 1.57 2.80 -6.40
C ARG A 173 2.66 2.64 -7.44
N ALA A 174 3.75 1.94 -7.11
CA ALA A 174 4.78 1.59 -8.08
C ALA A 174 4.28 0.72 -9.23
N TRP A 175 3.17 0.02 -9.08
CA TRP A 175 2.57 -0.81 -10.13
C TRP A 175 1.82 -0.02 -11.20
N TYR A 176 1.54 1.26 -10.94
CA TYR A 176 0.79 2.14 -11.84
C TYR A 176 1.67 3.19 -12.53
N ALA A 177 2.99 3.10 -12.37
CA ALA A 177 3.96 4.06 -12.91
C ALA A 177 4.40 3.74 -14.35
#